data_3cc8d31109769e8ef388fdfb156feefc
#
_entry.id   3cc8d31109769e8ef388fdfb156feefc
#
_cell.length_a   1.000
_cell.length_b   1.000
_cell.length_c   1.000
_cell.angle_alpha   90.00
_cell.angle_beta   90.00
_cell.angle_gamma   90.00
#
_symmetry.space_group_name_H-M   'P 1'
#
loop_
_entity.id
_entity.type
_entity.pdbx_description
1 polymer ?
#
loop_
_entity_poly.entity_id
_entity_poly.type
_entity_poly.pdbx_seq_one_letter_code
_entity_poly.pdbx_strand_id
1 'polypeptide(L)'
;MIIRITDINAPAVQVFSRLTEAQLRNRLDPSQGIFIAESPKVIRVALDAGFVPLSLLCEEKHIHGDACDIVERMQEYGAEVYTGDRELLSVLTGYTLTRGVLCAMRRPAESPLRQILSDAKRVVVIDGVVDATNVGAIFRSAAALGIDAVLVTRSSCDPWNRRSIRVSMGSVFLVPWTWLDDYRQLKELGFATCAMALEERSIGIDAPILQEQERLAIIMGTEGDGLPQETIGQADFVVKIPMSHGVDSLNVAVAASVAFWELRKRS
;
A
#
# COMPACT_ATOMS: atom_id res chain seq x y z
N MET A 1 -17.69 -23.52 0.47
CA MET A 1 -17.84 -24.58 1.51
C MET A 1 -17.20 -24.08 2.80
N ILE A 2 -17.82 -24.36 3.99
CA ILE A 2 -17.23 -24.02 5.30
C ILE A 2 -16.57 -25.28 5.86
N ILE A 3 -15.27 -25.18 6.20
CA ILE A 3 -14.43 -26.32 6.61
C ILE A 3 -13.86 -26.00 8.01
N ARG A 4 -14.17 -26.84 8.99
CA ARG A 4 -13.57 -26.71 10.32
C ARG A 4 -12.17 -27.28 10.33
N ILE A 5 -11.19 -26.47 10.74
CA ILE A 5 -9.79 -26.88 10.86
C ILE A 5 -9.59 -27.63 12.18
N THR A 6 -8.94 -28.77 12.10
CA THR A 6 -8.51 -29.58 13.26
C THR A 6 -6.99 -29.77 13.29
N ASP A 7 -6.32 -29.56 12.15
CA ASP A 7 -4.86 -29.67 11.98
C ASP A 7 -4.28 -28.35 11.45
N ILE A 8 -3.45 -27.69 12.27
CA ILE A 8 -2.72 -26.46 11.88
C ILE A 8 -1.69 -26.67 10.77
N ASN A 9 -1.32 -27.92 10.47
CA ASN A 9 -0.37 -28.27 9.42
C ASN A 9 -1.07 -28.56 8.09
N ALA A 10 -2.38 -28.50 8.04
CA ALA A 10 -3.12 -28.74 6.79
C ALA A 10 -2.63 -27.83 5.67
N PRO A 11 -2.26 -28.35 4.49
CA PRO A 11 -1.70 -27.54 3.38
C PRO A 11 -2.57 -26.34 3.00
N ALA A 12 -3.87 -26.50 3.06
CA ALA A 12 -4.86 -25.50 2.68
C ALA A 12 -4.80 -24.20 3.52
N VAL A 13 -4.32 -24.26 4.77
CA VAL A 13 -4.24 -23.09 5.67
C VAL A 13 -2.83 -22.55 5.85
N GLN A 14 -1.82 -23.16 5.21
CA GLN A 14 -0.44 -22.72 5.33
C GLN A 14 -0.20 -21.30 4.77
N VAL A 15 -1.03 -20.86 3.81
CA VAL A 15 -1.01 -19.50 3.26
C VAL A 15 -1.15 -18.43 4.34
N PHE A 16 -1.85 -18.73 5.45
CA PHE A 16 -2.09 -17.79 6.54
C PHE A 16 -0.99 -17.79 7.61
N SER A 17 -0.09 -18.76 7.64
CA SER A 17 0.86 -18.97 8.74
C SER A 17 2.32 -19.10 8.33
N ARG A 18 2.61 -19.90 7.32
CA ARG A 18 3.96 -20.37 7.01
C ARG A 18 4.62 -19.69 5.82
N LEU A 19 3.83 -19.13 4.90
CA LEU A 19 4.39 -18.48 3.73
C LEU A 19 4.94 -17.10 4.11
N THR A 20 6.21 -16.89 3.75
CA THR A 20 6.83 -15.57 3.84
C THR A 20 6.27 -14.62 2.79
N GLU A 21 6.44 -13.31 2.98
CA GLU A 21 6.03 -12.31 1.97
C GLU A 21 6.66 -12.59 0.58
N ALA A 22 7.89 -13.10 0.54
CA ALA A 22 8.55 -13.48 -0.69
C ALA A 22 7.87 -14.66 -1.39
N GLN A 23 7.42 -15.66 -0.62
CA GLN A 23 6.66 -16.80 -1.13
C GLN A 23 5.25 -16.41 -1.57
N LEU A 24 4.56 -15.56 -0.80
CA LEU A 24 3.26 -15.02 -1.17
C LEU A 24 3.33 -14.22 -2.47
N ARG A 25 4.41 -13.43 -2.66
CA ARG A 25 4.65 -12.67 -3.90
C ARG A 25 4.84 -13.57 -5.12
N ASN A 26 5.40 -14.76 -4.94
CA ASN A 26 5.70 -15.73 -6.00
C ASN A 26 6.40 -15.12 -7.23
N ARG A 27 7.64 -14.69 -7.06
CA ARG A 27 8.41 -14.02 -8.14
C ARG A 27 8.65 -14.90 -9.37
N LEU A 28 8.62 -16.22 -9.20
CA LEU A 28 8.82 -17.18 -10.31
C LEU A 28 7.57 -17.29 -11.19
N ASP A 29 6.38 -17.17 -10.58
CA ASP A 29 5.11 -17.14 -11.29
C ASP A 29 4.21 -16.04 -10.64
N PRO A 30 4.37 -14.76 -11.05
CA PRO A 30 3.60 -13.66 -10.50
C PRO A 30 2.07 -13.81 -10.64
N SER A 31 1.61 -14.58 -11.62
CA SER A 31 0.17 -14.85 -11.81
C SER A 31 -0.44 -15.66 -10.66
N GLN A 32 0.40 -16.38 -9.91
CA GLN A 32 0.02 -17.14 -8.72
C GLN A 32 0.30 -16.35 -7.42
N GLY A 33 0.74 -15.11 -7.52
CA GLY A 33 0.99 -14.27 -6.37
C GLY A 33 -0.26 -14.05 -5.52
N ILE A 34 -0.07 -13.98 -4.20
CA ILE A 34 -1.14 -13.86 -3.20
C ILE A 34 -0.81 -12.69 -2.27
N PHE A 35 -1.82 -12.05 -1.73
CA PHE A 35 -1.71 -11.17 -0.58
C PHE A 35 -2.74 -11.55 0.48
N ILE A 36 -2.48 -11.13 1.73
CA ILE A 36 -3.38 -11.40 2.85
C ILE A 36 -4.02 -10.10 3.31
N ALA A 37 -5.35 -10.04 3.22
CA ALA A 37 -6.15 -8.97 3.82
C ALA A 37 -6.59 -9.39 5.24
N GLU A 38 -6.44 -8.49 6.22
CA GLU A 38 -6.77 -8.73 7.62
C GLU A 38 -7.86 -7.78 8.09
N SER A 39 -8.88 -8.27 8.70
CA SER A 39 -10.08 -7.66 9.25
C SER A 39 -11.26 -7.56 8.26
N PRO A 40 -12.50 -7.69 8.76
CA PRO A 40 -13.70 -7.60 7.92
C PRO A 40 -13.75 -6.30 7.09
N LYS A 41 -13.39 -5.15 7.69
CA LYS A 41 -13.40 -3.86 6.99
C LYS A 41 -12.45 -3.83 5.79
N VAL A 42 -11.21 -4.30 5.97
CA VAL A 42 -10.18 -4.31 4.90
C VAL A 42 -10.56 -5.30 3.81
N ILE A 43 -11.10 -6.46 4.19
CA ILE A 43 -11.55 -7.49 3.24
C ILE A 43 -12.71 -6.97 2.37
N ARG A 44 -13.70 -6.27 2.96
CA ARG A 44 -14.78 -5.64 2.19
C ARG A 44 -14.25 -4.66 1.17
N VAL A 45 -13.34 -3.77 1.57
CA VAL A 45 -12.72 -2.79 0.65
C VAL A 45 -12.04 -3.50 -0.53
N ALA A 46 -11.32 -4.60 -0.27
CA ALA A 46 -10.68 -5.37 -1.34
C ALA A 46 -11.72 -6.04 -2.26
N LEU A 47 -12.75 -6.67 -1.70
CA LEU A 47 -13.81 -7.31 -2.47
C LEU A 47 -14.61 -6.28 -3.29
N ASP A 48 -14.87 -5.10 -2.74
CA ASP A 48 -15.58 -4.01 -3.43
C ASP A 48 -14.74 -3.41 -4.55
N ALA A 49 -13.41 -3.43 -4.41
CA ALA A 49 -12.46 -3.06 -5.46
C ALA A 49 -12.24 -4.17 -6.52
N GLY A 50 -12.96 -5.30 -6.41
CA GLY A 50 -12.93 -6.37 -7.42
C GLY A 50 -11.78 -7.37 -7.27
N PHE A 51 -11.07 -7.40 -6.13
CA PHE A 51 -10.04 -8.41 -5.91
C PHE A 51 -10.62 -9.79 -5.68
N VAL A 52 -10.00 -10.80 -6.30
CA VAL A 52 -10.48 -12.18 -6.29
C VAL A 52 -10.03 -12.89 -5.02
N PRO A 53 -10.96 -13.30 -4.14
CA PRO A 53 -10.63 -14.09 -2.96
C PRO A 53 -10.31 -15.54 -3.34
N LEU A 54 -9.35 -16.13 -2.62
CA LEU A 54 -8.94 -17.52 -2.79
C LEU A 54 -9.41 -18.41 -1.63
N SER A 55 -9.27 -17.89 -0.41
CA SER A 55 -9.76 -18.55 0.80
C SER A 55 -9.91 -17.55 1.96
N LEU A 56 -10.78 -17.89 2.90
CA LEU A 56 -11.03 -17.14 4.14
C LEU A 56 -10.63 -17.99 5.34
N LEU A 57 -10.05 -17.37 6.36
CA LEU A 57 -9.81 -17.97 7.66
C LEU A 57 -10.43 -17.08 8.74
N CYS A 58 -11.33 -17.63 9.56
CA CYS A 58 -11.96 -16.86 10.62
C CYS A 58 -12.32 -17.72 11.85
N GLU A 59 -12.45 -17.04 13.01
CA GLU A 59 -13.07 -17.67 14.17
C GLU A 59 -14.53 -18.00 13.87
N GLU A 60 -15.03 -19.13 14.41
CA GLU A 60 -16.38 -19.64 14.16
C GLU A 60 -17.49 -18.60 14.45
N LYS A 61 -17.31 -17.77 15.48
CA LYS A 61 -18.27 -16.69 15.84
C LYS A 61 -18.46 -15.64 14.74
N HIS A 62 -17.46 -15.43 13.85
CA HIS A 62 -17.53 -14.44 12.79
C HIS A 62 -18.34 -14.90 11.58
N ILE A 63 -18.56 -16.21 11.42
CA ILE A 63 -19.33 -16.77 10.29
C ILE A 63 -20.75 -16.20 10.25
N HIS A 64 -21.40 -16.14 11.42
CA HIS A 64 -22.74 -15.60 11.58
C HIS A 64 -22.75 -14.20 12.23
N GLY A 65 -21.56 -13.61 12.42
CA GLY A 65 -21.35 -12.29 13.00
C GLY A 65 -20.92 -11.25 11.97
N ASP A 66 -19.86 -10.52 12.30
CA ASP A 66 -19.39 -9.37 11.53
C ASP A 66 -18.73 -9.71 10.19
N ALA A 67 -18.56 -10.99 9.84
CA ALA A 67 -18.06 -11.46 8.55
C ALA A 67 -19.11 -12.27 7.75
N CYS A 68 -20.39 -12.26 8.12
CA CYS A 68 -21.43 -13.04 7.46
C CYS A 68 -21.51 -12.71 5.95
N ASP A 69 -21.57 -11.45 5.60
CA ASP A 69 -21.59 -10.96 4.21
C ASP A 69 -20.33 -11.35 3.42
N ILE A 70 -19.17 -11.38 4.09
CA ILE A 70 -17.92 -11.83 3.48
C ILE A 70 -17.99 -13.32 3.17
N VAL A 71 -18.51 -14.13 4.10
CA VAL A 71 -18.69 -15.57 3.91
C VAL A 71 -19.62 -15.86 2.73
N GLU A 72 -20.70 -15.11 2.58
CA GLU A 72 -21.63 -15.22 1.43
C GLU A 72 -20.88 -14.90 0.12
N ARG A 73 -20.14 -13.81 0.06
CA ARG A 73 -19.32 -13.45 -1.10
C ARG A 73 -18.27 -14.51 -1.43
N MET A 74 -17.60 -15.10 -0.42
CA MET A 74 -16.66 -16.22 -0.65
C MET A 74 -17.35 -17.40 -1.36
N GLN A 75 -18.59 -17.70 -1.01
CA GLN A 75 -19.36 -18.77 -1.65
C GLN A 75 -19.69 -18.45 -3.11
N GLU A 76 -20.02 -17.20 -3.42
CA GLU A 76 -20.24 -16.75 -4.81
C GLU A 76 -19.01 -16.92 -5.69
N TYR A 77 -17.81 -16.69 -5.12
CA TYR A 77 -16.53 -16.94 -5.80
C TYR A 77 -16.11 -18.41 -5.83
N GLY A 78 -16.85 -19.31 -5.16
CA GLY A 78 -16.46 -20.71 -5.00
C GLY A 78 -15.24 -20.91 -4.09
N ALA A 79 -14.89 -19.89 -3.30
CA ALA A 79 -13.74 -19.88 -2.41
C ALA A 79 -14.03 -20.60 -1.08
N GLU A 80 -13.04 -21.27 -0.52
CA GLU A 80 -13.19 -22.02 0.72
C GLU A 80 -13.13 -21.11 1.94
N VAL A 81 -13.95 -21.44 2.96
CA VAL A 81 -13.98 -20.76 4.25
C VAL A 81 -13.49 -21.73 5.31
N TYR A 82 -12.33 -21.44 5.89
CA TYR A 82 -11.75 -22.20 6.99
C TYR A 82 -12.12 -21.57 8.32
N THR A 83 -12.51 -22.41 9.30
CA THR A 83 -12.89 -21.93 10.61
C THR A 83 -12.30 -22.79 11.72
N GLY A 84 -12.10 -22.18 12.88
CA GLY A 84 -11.61 -22.83 14.08
C GLY A 84 -11.88 -21.97 15.32
N ASP A 85 -11.55 -22.51 16.47
CA ASP A 85 -11.58 -21.72 17.69
C ASP A 85 -10.38 -20.76 17.75
N ARG A 86 -10.49 -19.77 18.64
CA ARG A 86 -9.49 -18.71 18.76
C ARG A 86 -8.11 -19.22 19.12
N GLU A 87 -8.02 -20.25 19.94
CA GLU A 87 -6.76 -20.80 20.43
C GLU A 87 -6.01 -21.48 19.27
N LEU A 88 -6.70 -22.34 18.52
CA LEU A 88 -6.15 -23.01 17.34
C LEU A 88 -5.67 -22.01 16.29
N LEU A 89 -6.47 -20.98 16.00
CA LEU A 89 -6.09 -19.95 15.04
C LEU A 89 -4.90 -19.10 15.52
N SER A 90 -4.77 -18.83 16.82
CA SER A 90 -3.59 -18.16 17.40
C SER A 90 -2.32 -18.97 17.22
N VAL A 91 -2.39 -20.27 17.41
CA VAL A 91 -1.26 -21.19 17.18
C VAL A 91 -0.91 -21.24 15.69
N LEU A 92 -1.90 -21.31 14.82
CA LEU A 92 -1.70 -21.33 13.37
C LEU A 92 -0.99 -20.07 12.85
N THR A 93 -1.43 -18.90 13.28
CA THR A 93 -0.91 -17.61 12.77
C THR A 93 0.30 -17.11 13.53
N GLY A 94 0.61 -17.69 14.69
CA GLY A 94 1.70 -17.27 15.57
C GLY A 94 1.41 -16.03 16.42
N TYR A 95 0.18 -15.51 16.37
CA TYR A 95 -0.29 -14.38 17.20
C TYR A 95 -1.81 -14.41 17.34
N THR A 96 -2.31 -13.76 18.37
CA THR A 96 -3.76 -13.64 18.56
C THR A 96 -4.38 -12.75 17.49
N LEU A 97 -5.29 -13.29 16.70
CA LEU A 97 -6.03 -12.55 15.70
C LEU A 97 -6.96 -11.55 16.41
N THR A 98 -6.53 -10.30 16.52
CA THR A 98 -7.30 -9.25 17.23
C THR A 98 -8.65 -8.95 16.56
N ARG A 99 -8.75 -9.22 15.25
CA ARG A 99 -9.96 -9.02 14.44
C ARG A 99 -10.51 -10.29 13.84
N GLY A 100 -9.91 -11.44 14.11
CA GLY A 100 -10.41 -12.80 13.91
C GLY A 100 -10.66 -13.24 12.46
N VAL A 101 -10.35 -12.44 11.43
CA VAL A 101 -10.66 -12.74 10.03
C VAL A 101 -9.49 -12.41 9.12
N LEU A 102 -9.06 -13.37 8.30
CA LEU A 102 -8.04 -13.25 7.27
C LEU A 102 -8.58 -13.73 5.93
N CYS A 103 -8.23 -13.05 4.84
CA CYS A 103 -8.56 -13.48 3.49
C CYS A 103 -7.29 -13.52 2.63
N ALA A 104 -7.03 -14.67 2.02
CA ALA A 104 -6.04 -14.80 0.98
C ALA A 104 -6.66 -14.40 -0.37
N MET A 105 -6.02 -13.50 -1.08
CA MET A 105 -6.52 -12.95 -2.33
C MET A 105 -5.46 -13.00 -3.41
N ARG A 106 -5.88 -13.09 -4.67
CA ARG A 106 -5.01 -13.07 -5.84
C ARG A 106 -4.38 -11.69 -6.01
N ARG A 107 -3.05 -11.61 -6.18
CA ARG A 107 -2.40 -10.39 -6.63
C ARG A 107 -2.82 -10.09 -8.08
N PRO A 108 -3.17 -8.84 -8.39
CA PRO A 108 -3.36 -8.45 -9.78
C PRO A 108 -2.02 -8.43 -10.53
N ALA A 109 -2.07 -8.50 -11.85
CA ALA A 109 -0.93 -8.20 -12.69
C ALA A 109 -0.48 -6.74 -12.48
N GLU A 110 0.80 -6.47 -12.66
CA GLU A 110 1.33 -5.09 -12.62
C GLU A 110 0.71 -4.27 -13.76
N SER A 111 0.12 -3.14 -13.44
CA SER A 111 -0.44 -2.25 -14.44
C SER A 111 0.66 -1.41 -15.10
N PRO A 112 0.60 -1.22 -16.43
CA PRO A 112 1.57 -0.37 -17.13
C PRO A 112 1.56 1.07 -16.59
N LEU A 113 2.74 1.66 -16.38
CA LEU A 113 2.91 3.03 -15.87
C LEU A 113 2.10 4.06 -16.67
N ARG A 114 2.16 3.98 -18.01
CA ARG A 114 1.44 4.91 -18.89
C ARG A 114 -0.09 4.83 -18.71
N GLN A 115 -0.63 3.67 -18.43
CA GLN A 115 -2.06 3.49 -18.18
C GLN A 115 -2.48 4.14 -16.86
N ILE A 116 -1.70 3.91 -15.78
CA ILE A 116 -1.97 4.49 -14.47
C ILE A 116 -1.87 6.02 -14.49
N LEU A 117 -0.94 6.55 -15.27
CA LEU A 117 -0.66 7.98 -15.31
C LEU A 117 -1.39 8.75 -16.41
N SER A 118 -2.28 8.13 -17.19
CA SER A 118 -2.93 8.79 -18.34
C SER A 118 -3.58 10.13 -17.98
N ASP A 119 -4.39 10.15 -16.93
CA ASP A 119 -5.14 11.31 -16.47
C ASP A 119 -4.64 11.89 -15.14
N ALA A 120 -3.60 11.30 -14.58
CA ALA A 120 -3.05 11.68 -13.28
C ALA A 120 -2.40 13.07 -13.33
N LYS A 121 -2.67 13.91 -12.32
CA LYS A 121 -2.11 15.26 -12.16
C LYS A 121 -1.22 15.38 -10.94
N ARG A 122 -1.53 14.67 -9.88
CA ARG A 122 -0.78 14.64 -8.63
C ARG A 122 -0.45 13.20 -8.29
N VAL A 123 0.82 12.86 -8.35
CA VAL A 123 1.29 11.51 -8.04
C VAL A 123 2.37 11.56 -6.97
N VAL A 124 2.50 10.47 -6.21
CA VAL A 124 3.60 10.32 -5.26
C VAL A 124 4.51 9.19 -5.70
N VAL A 125 5.80 9.39 -5.55
CA VAL A 125 6.83 8.35 -5.66
C VAL A 125 7.32 8.02 -4.25
N ILE A 126 7.22 6.76 -3.86
CA ILE A 126 7.78 6.21 -2.63
C ILE A 126 9.16 5.61 -3.00
N ASP A 127 10.25 6.27 -2.59
CA ASP A 127 11.61 5.87 -2.93
C ASP A 127 12.39 5.38 -1.70
N GLY A 128 12.74 4.09 -1.70
CA GLY A 128 13.55 3.48 -0.65
C GLY A 128 12.85 3.31 0.71
N VAL A 129 11.55 3.54 0.81
CA VAL A 129 10.80 3.41 2.09
C VAL A 129 10.55 1.93 2.40
N VAL A 130 11.34 1.37 3.29
CA VAL A 130 11.33 -0.06 3.62
C VAL A 130 10.34 -0.46 4.72
N ASP A 131 9.91 0.48 5.57
CA ASP A 131 8.92 0.18 6.60
C ASP A 131 7.50 0.10 6.00
N ALA A 132 6.93 -1.10 6.09
CA ALA A 132 5.57 -1.39 5.66
C ALA A 132 4.50 -0.50 6.34
N THR A 133 4.77 -0.02 7.57
CA THR A 133 3.87 0.90 8.28
C THR A 133 3.82 2.25 7.58
N ASN A 134 4.98 2.78 7.19
CA ASN A 134 5.08 4.05 6.49
C ASN A 134 4.45 3.95 5.10
N VAL A 135 4.75 2.89 4.34
CA VAL A 135 4.11 2.66 3.03
C VAL A 135 2.59 2.62 3.17
N GLY A 136 2.04 1.84 4.12
CA GLY A 136 0.61 1.77 4.36
C GLY A 136 -0.02 3.12 4.76
N ALA A 137 0.67 3.91 5.59
CA ALA A 137 0.22 5.24 6.00
C ALA A 137 0.23 6.25 4.84
N ILE A 138 1.25 6.18 3.96
CA ILE A 138 1.33 7.01 2.75
C ILE A 138 0.15 6.70 1.82
N PHE A 139 -0.15 5.42 1.56
CA PHE A 139 -1.32 5.04 0.76
C PHE A 139 -2.63 5.55 1.33
N ARG A 140 -2.77 5.49 2.67
CA ARG A 140 -3.97 6.01 3.34
C ARG A 140 -4.11 7.51 3.18
N SER A 141 -3.03 8.25 3.31
CA SER A 141 -3.00 9.71 3.11
C SER A 141 -3.22 10.07 1.64
N ALA A 142 -2.64 9.32 0.71
CA ALA A 142 -2.82 9.51 -0.72
C ALA A 142 -4.29 9.38 -1.12
N ALA A 143 -4.96 8.30 -0.67
CA ALA A 143 -6.40 8.11 -0.89
C ALA A 143 -7.25 9.23 -0.31
N ALA A 144 -6.94 9.66 0.93
CA ALA A 144 -7.72 10.67 1.64
C ALA A 144 -7.55 12.09 1.07
N LEU A 145 -6.39 12.39 0.47
CA LEU A 145 -6.00 13.74 0.06
C LEU A 145 -5.97 13.93 -1.47
N GLY A 146 -6.53 12.96 -2.22
CA GLY A 146 -6.74 13.12 -3.67
C GLY A 146 -5.46 13.01 -4.50
N ILE A 147 -4.53 12.13 -4.09
CA ILE A 147 -3.41 11.73 -4.95
C ILE A 147 -3.93 10.72 -5.98
N ASP A 148 -3.67 10.98 -7.25
CA ASP A 148 -4.23 10.22 -8.37
C ASP A 148 -3.58 8.85 -8.53
N ALA A 149 -2.26 8.74 -8.23
CA ALA A 149 -1.54 7.48 -8.29
C ALA A 149 -0.33 7.44 -7.35
N VAL A 150 0.05 6.23 -6.94
CA VAL A 150 1.26 5.97 -6.17
C VAL A 150 2.24 5.16 -7.01
N LEU A 151 3.47 5.63 -7.08
CA LEU A 151 4.58 4.94 -7.74
C LEU A 151 5.56 4.47 -6.67
N VAL A 152 6.07 3.26 -6.81
CA VAL A 152 6.91 2.64 -5.78
C VAL A 152 8.21 2.15 -6.41
N THR A 153 9.37 2.57 -5.88
CA THR A 153 10.65 2.01 -6.35
C THR A 153 10.85 0.60 -5.83
N ARG A 154 11.61 -0.22 -6.57
CA ARG A 154 11.88 -1.63 -6.18
C ARG A 154 12.66 -1.78 -4.87
N SER A 155 13.30 -0.71 -4.40
CA SER A 155 13.96 -0.64 -3.10
C SER A 155 13.00 -0.45 -1.92
N SER A 156 11.77 -0.06 -2.19
CA SER A 156 10.73 0.15 -1.17
C SER A 156 10.02 -1.15 -0.79
N CYS A 157 9.35 -1.13 0.36
CA CYS A 157 8.48 -2.22 0.78
C CYS A 157 7.33 -2.41 -0.22
N ASP A 158 7.03 -3.67 -0.51
CA ASP A 158 5.90 -4.05 -1.37
C ASP A 158 4.57 -3.59 -0.73
N PRO A 159 3.75 -2.80 -1.44
CA PRO A 159 2.44 -2.37 -0.94
C PRO A 159 1.48 -3.52 -0.60
N TRP A 160 1.64 -4.68 -1.26
CA TRP A 160 0.88 -5.89 -0.94
C TRP A 160 1.36 -6.60 0.35
N ASN A 161 2.37 -6.07 1.04
CA ASN A 161 2.76 -6.56 2.35
C ASN A 161 1.58 -6.47 3.32
N ARG A 162 1.33 -7.55 4.06
CA ARG A 162 0.20 -7.65 4.99
C ARG A 162 0.09 -6.46 5.95
N ARG A 163 1.24 -5.97 6.46
CA ARG A 163 1.27 -4.82 7.36
C ARG A 163 0.89 -3.53 6.66
N SER A 164 1.36 -3.31 5.42
CA SER A 164 0.97 -2.15 4.59
C SER A 164 -0.52 -2.14 4.33
N ILE A 165 -1.10 -3.27 3.91
CA ILE A 165 -2.54 -3.43 3.68
C ILE A 165 -3.33 -3.09 4.95
N ARG A 166 -2.90 -3.62 6.11
CA ARG A 166 -3.58 -3.39 7.39
C ARG A 166 -3.51 -1.92 7.82
N VAL A 167 -2.33 -1.29 7.75
CA VAL A 167 -2.14 0.11 8.16
C VAL A 167 -2.86 1.07 7.22
N SER A 168 -2.87 0.78 5.92
CA SER A 168 -3.62 1.58 4.93
C SER A 168 -5.13 1.49 5.12
N MET A 169 -5.64 0.57 5.96
CA MET A 169 -7.08 0.29 6.11
C MET A 169 -7.76 -0.07 4.78
N GLY A 170 -7.00 -0.67 3.86
CA GLY A 170 -7.46 -1.04 2.52
C GLY A 170 -7.31 0.06 1.47
N SER A 171 -6.75 1.23 1.80
CA SER A 171 -6.56 2.30 0.82
C SER A 171 -5.60 1.92 -0.32
N VAL A 172 -4.73 0.93 -0.11
CA VAL A 172 -3.89 0.34 -1.16
C VAL A 172 -4.71 -0.27 -2.32
N PHE A 173 -5.96 -0.60 -2.08
CA PHE A 173 -6.90 -1.12 -3.10
C PHE A 173 -7.65 -0.01 -3.85
N LEU A 174 -7.63 1.22 -3.33
CA LEU A 174 -8.42 2.34 -3.83
C LEU A 174 -7.62 3.29 -4.72
N VAL A 175 -6.31 3.42 -4.48
CA VAL A 175 -5.44 4.30 -5.25
C VAL A 175 -4.67 3.46 -6.26
N PRO A 176 -4.74 3.75 -7.57
CA PRO A 176 -3.93 3.08 -8.57
C PRO A 176 -2.45 3.19 -8.25
N TRP A 177 -1.70 2.09 -8.41
CA TRP A 177 -0.28 2.12 -8.19
C TRP A 177 0.48 1.12 -9.06
N THR A 178 1.76 1.40 -9.28
CA THR A 178 2.68 0.48 -9.96
C THR A 178 4.12 0.74 -9.53
N TRP A 179 5.03 -0.11 -9.97
CA TRP A 179 6.46 0.09 -9.77
C TRP A 179 7.01 1.14 -10.72
N LEU A 180 7.97 1.93 -10.21
CA LEU A 180 8.76 2.87 -11.00
C LEU A 180 10.20 2.38 -11.06
N ASP A 181 10.66 2.07 -12.26
CA ASP A 181 12.03 1.59 -12.50
C ASP A 181 12.97 2.73 -12.97
N ASP A 182 12.41 3.80 -13.56
CA ASP A 182 13.19 4.92 -14.10
C ASP A 182 12.43 6.25 -14.00
N TYR A 183 13.02 7.23 -13.33
CA TYR A 183 12.46 8.57 -13.16
C TYR A 183 12.29 9.35 -14.47
N ARG A 184 13.09 9.04 -15.51
CA ARG A 184 12.97 9.68 -16.82
C ARG A 184 11.59 9.49 -17.44
N GLN A 185 10.92 8.37 -17.14
CA GLN A 185 9.58 8.10 -17.59
C GLN A 185 8.55 9.15 -17.10
N LEU A 186 8.75 9.74 -15.92
CA LEU A 186 7.87 10.81 -15.40
C LEU A 186 7.98 12.07 -16.26
N LYS A 187 9.20 12.48 -16.63
CA LYS A 187 9.45 13.62 -17.49
C LYS A 187 8.89 13.41 -18.89
N GLU A 188 9.07 12.22 -19.46
CA GLU A 188 8.46 11.84 -20.75
C GLU A 188 6.94 11.91 -20.73
N LEU A 189 6.31 11.69 -19.57
CA LEU A 189 4.87 11.78 -19.36
C LEU A 189 4.42 13.18 -18.93
N GLY A 190 5.32 14.18 -18.96
CA GLY A 190 5.01 15.57 -18.70
C GLY A 190 4.84 15.94 -17.21
N PHE A 191 5.36 15.11 -16.29
CA PHE A 191 5.39 15.46 -14.89
C PHE A 191 6.62 16.32 -14.56
N ALA A 192 6.40 17.43 -13.86
CA ALA A 192 7.43 18.07 -13.08
C ALA A 192 7.69 17.23 -11.82
N THR A 193 8.96 17.10 -11.43
CA THR A 193 9.37 16.28 -10.29
C THR A 193 9.76 17.16 -9.10
N CYS A 194 9.23 16.82 -7.92
CA CYS A 194 9.42 17.55 -6.67
C CYS A 194 10.04 16.60 -5.63
N ALA A 195 11.35 16.70 -5.41
CA ALA A 195 12.07 15.92 -4.39
C ALA A 195 11.90 16.56 -3.01
N MET A 196 11.29 15.81 -2.07
CA MET A 196 11.15 16.25 -0.68
C MET A 196 12.48 16.02 0.04
N ALA A 197 13.29 17.08 0.15
CA ALA A 197 14.63 17.03 0.74
C ALA A 197 15.03 18.36 1.36
N LEU A 198 15.92 18.30 2.37
CA LEU A 198 16.48 19.46 3.03
C LEU A 198 17.88 19.77 2.46
N GLU A 199 17.95 20.74 1.55
CA GLU A 199 19.19 21.23 0.96
C GLU A 199 19.21 22.76 0.94
N GLU A 200 20.37 23.37 0.68
CA GLU A 200 20.48 24.83 0.59
C GLU A 200 19.57 25.44 -0.48
N ARG A 201 19.44 24.75 -1.62
CA ARG A 201 18.56 25.15 -2.74
C ARG A 201 17.09 24.83 -2.57
N SER A 202 16.69 24.22 -1.44
CA SER A 202 15.29 23.81 -1.24
C SER A 202 14.37 25.02 -1.09
N ILE A 203 13.32 25.05 -1.91
CA ILE A 203 12.22 26.03 -1.78
C ILE A 203 11.19 25.54 -0.77
N GLY A 204 10.39 26.46 -0.23
CA GLY A 204 9.28 26.09 0.67
C GLY A 204 8.19 25.33 -0.09
N ILE A 205 7.52 24.42 0.62
CA ILE A 205 6.41 23.63 0.05
C ILE A 205 5.22 24.50 -0.39
N ASP A 206 5.11 25.70 0.15
CA ASP A 206 4.10 26.71 -0.14
C ASP A 206 4.46 27.58 -1.37
N ALA A 207 5.60 27.34 -2.02
CA ALA A 207 6.04 28.12 -3.18
C ALA A 207 5.01 28.02 -4.33
N PRO A 208 4.51 29.17 -4.88
CA PRO A 208 3.44 29.20 -5.87
C PRO A 208 3.74 28.37 -7.13
N ILE A 209 5.00 28.32 -7.55
CA ILE A 209 5.43 27.59 -8.75
C ILE A 209 5.07 26.10 -8.70
N LEU A 210 4.95 25.50 -7.52
CA LEU A 210 4.56 24.09 -7.34
C LEU A 210 3.07 23.89 -7.66
N GLN A 211 2.23 24.87 -7.30
CA GLN A 211 0.79 24.84 -7.58
C GLN A 211 0.49 25.10 -9.07
N GLU A 212 1.35 25.85 -9.75
CA GLU A 212 1.23 26.16 -11.18
C GLU A 212 1.48 24.93 -12.06
N GLN A 213 2.19 23.91 -11.53
CA GLN A 213 2.45 22.69 -12.30
C GLN A 213 1.14 21.97 -12.62
N GLU A 214 0.87 21.71 -13.89
CA GLU A 214 -0.29 20.94 -14.30
C GLU A 214 -0.19 19.49 -13.78
N ARG A 215 1.00 18.89 -13.95
CA ARG A 215 1.32 17.52 -13.48
C ARG A 215 2.54 17.57 -12.58
N LEU A 216 2.41 17.06 -11.36
CA LEU A 216 3.47 17.07 -10.35
C LEU A 216 3.65 15.70 -9.73
N ALA A 217 4.88 15.19 -9.73
CA ALA A 217 5.28 13.97 -9.04
C ALA A 217 6.05 14.35 -7.76
N ILE A 218 5.50 14.00 -6.61
CA ILE A 218 6.06 14.26 -5.27
C ILE A 218 6.91 13.06 -4.86
N ILE A 219 8.22 13.24 -4.71
CA ILE A 219 9.15 12.14 -4.40
C ILE A 219 9.44 12.15 -2.91
N MET A 220 9.08 11.06 -2.23
CA MET A 220 9.25 10.85 -0.79
C MET A 220 10.37 9.84 -0.56
N GLY A 221 11.40 10.24 0.17
CA GLY A 221 12.55 9.40 0.50
C GLY A 221 12.37 8.61 1.81
N THR A 222 13.36 7.78 2.12
CA THR A 222 13.42 7.01 3.36
C THR A 222 13.65 7.89 4.59
N GLU A 223 13.35 7.35 5.77
CA GLU A 223 13.72 7.96 7.05
C GLU A 223 15.23 7.82 7.29
N GLY A 224 15.86 8.86 7.77
CA GLY A 224 17.29 8.93 8.06
C GLY A 224 18.11 9.44 6.88
N ASP A 225 18.35 8.63 5.87
CA ASP A 225 19.21 8.99 4.72
C ASP A 225 18.51 9.88 3.69
N GLY A 226 17.18 10.00 3.74
CA GLY A 226 16.41 10.79 2.79
C GLY A 226 16.39 10.19 1.38
N LEU A 227 16.40 11.06 0.36
CA LEU A 227 16.48 10.69 -1.04
C LEU A 227 17.95 10.57 -1.48
N PRO A 228 18.27 9.64 -2.42
CA PRO A 228 19.57 9.59 -3.04
C PRO A 228 19.94 10.93 -3.70
N GLN A 229 21.21 11.34 -3.63
CA GLN A 229 21.69 12.58 -4.23
C GLN A 229 21.46 12.63 -5.75
N GLU A 230 21.50 11.47 -6.41
CA GLU A 230 21.17 11.37 -7.83
C GLU A 230 19.70 11.74 -8.09
N THR A 231 18.77 11.23 -7.27
CA THR A 231 17.33 11.56 -7.37
C THR A 231 17.10 13.06 -7.12
N ILE A 232 17.74 13.62 -6.08
CA ILE A 232 17.65 15.06 -5.76
C ILE A 232 18.21 15.90 -6.92
N GLY A 233 19.35 15.48 -7.49
CA GLY A 233 20.01 16.21 -8.58
C GLY A 233 19.24 16.23 -9.89
N GLN A 234 18.42 15.20 -10.15
CA GLN A 234 17.60 15.07 -11.36
C GLN A 234 16.20 15.69 -11.22
N ALA A 235 15.77 16.03 -10.00
CA ALA A 235 14.47 16.63 -9.74
C ALA A 235 14.40 18.08 -10.25
N ASP A 236 13.23 18.47 -10.78
CA ASP A 236 12.98 19.83 -11.25
C ASP A 236 12.89 20.81 -10.07
N PHE A 237 12.35 20.37 -8.94
CA PHE A 237 12.27 21.13 -7.70
C PHE A 237 12.80 20.30 -6.53
N VAL A 238 13.55 20.95 -5.64
CA VAL A 238 13.89 20.41 -4.32
C VAL A 238 13.10 21.20 -3.30
N VAL A 239 12.29 20.51 -2.49
CA VAL A 239 11.27 21.15 -1.66
C VAL A 239 11.39 20.71 -0.22
N LYS A 240 11.27 21.67 0.68
CA LYS A 240 11.26 21.44 2.13
C LYS A 240 9.96 21.89 2.79
N ILE A 241 9.57 21.17 3.81
CA ILE A 241 8.56 21.64 4.78
C ILE A 241 9.30 22.52 5.80
N PRO A 242 8.96 23.80 5.94
CA PRO A 242 9.59 24.66 6.94
C PRO A 242 9.37 24.09 8.35
N MET A 243 10.45 23.91 9.10
CA MET A 243 10.44 23.36 10.45
C MET A 243 10.77 24.44 11.49
N SER A 244 10.37 24.19 12.74
CA SER A 244 10.66 25.05 13.88
C SER A 244 11.50 24.32 14.93
N HIS A 245 12.05 25.04 15.90
CA HIS A 245 12.77 24.49 17.05
C HIS A 245 13.97 23.61 16.74
N GLY A 246 14.61 23.76 15.56
CA GLY A 246 15.77 22.96 15.18
C GLY A 246 15.43 21.51 14.83
N VAL A 247 14.17 21.21 14.57
CA VAL A 247 13.77 19.88 14.04
C VAL A 247 14.07 19.83 12.54
N ASP A 248 14.79 18.82 12.10
CA ASP A 248 15.25 18.70 10.71
C ASP A 248 14.28 17.93 9.81
N SER A 249 13.49 17.01 10.37
CA SER A 249 12.61 16.13 9.59
C SER A 249 11.36 15.69 10.34
N LEU A 250 10.38 15.22 9.60
CA LEU A 250 9.19 14.49 10.08
C LEU A 250 9.29 13.04 9.63
N ASN A 251 8.59 12.14 10.34
CA ASN A 251 8.33 10.80 9.80
C ASN A 251 7.81 10.90 8.37
N VAL A 252 8.27 10.04 7.47
CA VAL A 252 7.99 10.14 6.03
C VAL A 252 6.50 10.12 5.71
N ALA A 253 5.68 9.35 6.44
CA ALA A 253 4.23 9.32 6.20
C ALA A 253 3.53 10.60 6.67
N VAL A 254 4.06 11.24 7.72
CA VAL A 254 3.59 12.55 8.18
C VAL A 254 3.98 13.63 7.18
N ALA A 255 5.24 13.65 6.74
CA ALA A 255 5.72 14.56 5.70
C ALA A 255 4.91 14.42 4.41
N ALA A 256 4.62 13.17 3.98
CA ALA A 256 3.77 12.89 2.84
C ALA A 256 2.37 13.49 3.00
N SER A 257 1.75 13.34 4.17
CA SER A 257 0.41 13.89 4.44
C SER A 257 0.38 15.43 4.32
N VAL A 258 1.40 16.10 4.84
CA VAL A 258 1.56 17.57 4.71
C VAL A 258 1.76 17.94 3.24
N ALA A 259 2.64 17.21 2.53
CA ALA A 259 2.91 17.47 1.12
C ALA A 259 1.66 17.28 0.26
N PHE A 260 0.90 16.21 0.48
CA PHE A 260 -0.33 15.96 -0.28
C PHE A 260 -1.38 17.02 -0.02
N TRP A 261 -1.54 17.45 1.24
CA TRP A 261 -2.48 18.53 1.58
C TRP A 261 -2.12 19.84 0.90
N GLU A 262 -0.86 20.24 0.94
CA GLU A 262 -0.42 21.51 0.38
C GLU A 262 -0.38 21.49 -1.15
N LEU A 263 0.12 20.41 -1.75
CA LEU A 263 0.37 20.30 -3.19
C LEU A 263 -0.81 19.73 -3.98
N ARG A 264 -1.95 19.37 -3.33
CA ARG A 264 -3.14 18.90 -4.04
C ARG A 264 -3.64 19.94 -5.02
N LYS A 265 -4.27 19.49 -6.11
CA LYS A 265 -4.95 20.42 -7.00
C LYS A 265 -6.11 21.07 -6.25
N ARG A 266 -6.07 22.37 -6.12
CA ARG A 266 -7.18 23.15 -5.55
C ARG A 266 -8.19 23.37 -6.69
N SER A 267 -9.44 22.96 -6.48
CA SER A 267 -10.58 23.18 -7.39
C SER A 267 -10.98 24.65 -7.42
#